data_986e44a254f79e1799ae8649d58fd411
#
_entry.id   986e44a254f79e1799ae8649d58fd411
#
_cell.length_a   1.000
_cell.length_b   1.000
_cell.length_c   1.000
_cell.angle_alpha   90.00
_cell.angle_beta   90.00
_cell.angle_gamma   90.00
#
_symmetry.space_group_name_H-M   'P 1'
#
loop_
_entity.id
_entity.type
_entity.pdbx_description
1 polymer ?
#
loop_
_entity_poly.entity_id
_entity_poly.type
_entity_poly.pdbx_seq_one_letter_code
_entity_poly.pdbx_strand_id
1 'polypeptide(L)'
;NYPGMPGISGLELAEKLKEHVTRLGVEIARGKVKGISLDGEWKIVHTKKADYRGKAVILAAGAVHRKLEVPGEEELAGMGVSYCATCDGAFFKDKTVAVVGGGDVAVEDAIFLARDCKQVYLIHRRDQLRAAQVLQDALKDFHNITCIWDTTVEKIGGEQQVQWITLKQTKTAEEYQLDVDGV
;
A
#
# COMPACT_ATOMS: atom_id res chain seq x y z
N ASN A 1 -0.14 14.40 10.68
CA ASN A 1 -0.33 15.79 11.06
C ASN A 1 0.49 16.74 10.17
N TYR A 2 -0.15 17.77 9.66
CA TYR A 2 0.52 18.75 8.79
C TYR A 2 1.20 19.82 9.65
N PRO A 3 2.50 20.11 9.45
CA PRO A 3 3.21 21.10 10.25
C PRO A 3 2.52 22.46 10.22
N GLY A 4 2.33 23.09 11.38
CA GLY A 4 1.61 24.37 11.53
C GLY A 4 0.09 24.28 11.56
N MET A 5 -0.49 23.07 11.38
CA MET A 5 -1.95 22.83 11.41
C MET A 5 -2.26 21.58 12.25
N PRO A 6 -2.00 21.58 13.56
CA PRO A 6 -2.24 20.42 14.41
C PRO A 6 -3.74 20.09 14.46
N GLY A 7 -4.08 18.81 14.33
CA GLY A 7 -5.45 18.31 14.41
C GLY A 7 -6.33 18.60 13.19
N ILE A 8 -5.79 19.17 12.11
CA ILE A 8 -6.56 19.42 10.89
C ILE A 8 -6.96 18.10 10.23
N SER A 9 -8.21 17.99 9.79
CA SER A 9 -8.67 16.86 9.01
C SER A 9 -8.11 16.90 7.57
N GLY A 10 -8.05 15.75 6.90
CA GLY A 10 -7.61 15.69 5.50
C GLY A 10 -8.49 16.50 4.55
N LEU A 11 -9.81 16.55 4.83
CA LEU A 11 -10.75 17.35 4.05
C LEU A 11 -10.48 18.85 4.17
N GLU A 12 -10.37 19.33 5.41
CA GLU A 12 -10.08 20.77 5.68
C GLU A 12 -8.72 21.18 5.09
N LEU A 13 -7.71 20.31 5.19
CA LEU A 13 -6.41 20.57 4.58
C LEU A 13 -6.53 20.72 3.07
N ALA A 14 -7.25 19.80 2.42
CA ALA A 14 -7.48 19.84 0.97
C ALA A 14 -8.22 21.10 0.54
N GLU A 15 -9.22 21.55 1.32
CA GLU A 15 -9.96 22.79 1.05
C GLU A 15 -9.07 24.03 1.19
N LYS A 16 -8.24 24.11 2.24
CA LYS A 16 -7.28 25.20 2.43
C LYS A 16 -6.23 25.26 1.33
N LEU A 17 -5.70 24.11 0.91
CA LEU A 17 -4.75 24.03 -0.19
C LEU A 17 -5.38 24.48 -1.51
N LYS A 18 -6.62 24.07 -1.77
CA LYS A 18 -7.39 24.51 -2.94
C LYS A 18 -7.66 26.02 -2.92
N GLU A 19 -8.07 26.58 -1.78
CA GLU A 19 -8.27 28.01 -1.62
C GLU A 19 -6.98 28.78 -1.90
N HIS A 20 -5.86 28.32 -1.36
CA HIS A 20 -4.55 28.94 -1.59
C HIS A 20 -4.19 28.97 -3.08
N VAL A 21 -4.32 27.85 -3.78
CA VAL A 21 -4.04 27.74 -5.22
C VAL A 21 -4.94 28.69 -6.03
N THR A 22 -6.23 28.77 -5.68
CA THR A 22 -7.20 29.66 -6.34
C THR A 22 -6.87 31.13 -6.13
N ARG A 23 -6.44 31.51 -4.92
CA ARG A 23 -5.99 32.90 -4.62
C ARG A 23 -4.77 33.30 -5.44
N LEU A 24 -3.91 32.35 -5.81
CA LEU A 24 -2.77 32.59 -6.69
C LEU A 24 -3.16 32.68 -8.18
N GLY A 25 -4.45 32.63 -8.50
CA GLY A 25 -4.94 32.76 -9.88
C GLY A 25 -4.81 31.48 -10.70
N VAL A 26 -4.53 30.33 -10.07
CA VAL A 26 -4.44 29.05 -10.78
C VAL A 26 -5.85 28.52 -11.06
N GLU A 27 -6.13 28.17 -12.30
CA GLU A 27 -7.38 27.55 -12.71
C GLU A 27 -7.41 26.06 -12.32
N ILE A 28 -8.51 25.63 -11.71
CA ILE A 28 -8.74 24.22 -11.34
C ILE A 28 -9.85 23.66 -12.23
N ALA A 29 -9.47 22.85 -13.21
CA ALA A 29 -10.41 22.14 -14.07
C ALA A 29 -10.75 20.76 -13.46
N ARG A 30 -12.05 20.46 -13.33
CA ARG A 30 -12.52 19.15 -12.88
C ARG A 30 -12.72 18.20 -14.06
N GLY A 31 -12.03 17.10 -14.05
CA GLY A 31 -12.15 16.06 -15.08
C GLY A 31 -11.27 14.86 -14.82
N LYS A 32 -11.63 13.72 -15.41
CA LYS A 32 -10.79 12.54 -15.42
C LYS A 32 -9.86 12.61 -16.63
N VAL A 33 -8.57 12.66 -16.39
CA VAL A 33 -7.54 12.56 -17.44
C VAL A 33 -7.58 11.16 -18.03
N LYS A 34 -7.58 11.05 -19.36
CA LYS A 34 -7.59 9.82 -20.13
C LYS A 34 -6.23 9.46 -20.71
N GLY A 35 -5.40 10.46 -20.95
CA GLY A 35 -4.09 10.27 -21.54
C GLY A 35 -3.38 11.59 -21.77
N ILE A 36 -2.12 11.49 -22.16
CA ILE A 36 -1.28 12.61 -22.53
C ILE A 36 -0.63 12.26 -23.87
N SER A 37 -0.61 13.20 -24.80
CA SER A 37 0.12 13.09 -26.07
C SER A 37 1.09 14.25 -26.25
N LEU A 38 1.98 14.11 -27.22
CA LEU A 38 2.93 15.15 -27.61
C LEU A 38 2.53 15.73 -28.97
N ASP A 39 2.61 17.04 -29.09
CA ASP A 39 2.43 17.80 -30.33
C ASP A 39 3.56 18.83 -30.43
N GLY A 40 4.67 18.45 -31.04
CA GLY A 40 5.90 19.24 -31.06
C GLY A 40 6.43 19.49 -29.63
N GLU A 41 6.58 20.76 -29.24
CA GLU A 41 7.02 21.16 -27.91
C GLU A 41 5.87 21.08 -26.85
N TRP A 42 4.63 20.89 -27.30
CA TRP A 42 3.45 20.91 -26.45
C TRP A 42 3.08 19.51 -25.92
N LYS A 43 2.58 19.48 -24.71
CA LYS A 43 1.96 18.33 -24.08
C LYS A 43 0.46 18.57 -24.04
N ILE A 44 -0.31 17.62 -24.57
CA ILE A 44 -1.77 17.69 -24.63
C ILE A 44 -2.34 16.72 -23.60
N VAL A 45 -3.04 17.24 -22.62
CA VAL A 45 -3.73 16.43 -21.59
C VAL A 45 -5.17 16.22 -22.04
N HIS A 46 -5.54 14.98 -22.34
CA HIS A 46 -6.87 14.60 -22.83
C HIS A 46 -7.83 14.29 -21.68
N THR A 47 -9.01 14.91 -21.70
CA THR A 47 -10.11 14.59 -20.79
C THR A 47 -11.41 14.26 -21.57
N LYS A 48 -12.48 13.89 -20.85
CA LYS A 48 -13.79 13.71 -21.52
C LYS A 48 -14.40 15.01 -22.05
N LYS A 49 -14.02 16.15 -21.46
CA LYS A 49 -14.68 17.45 -21.74
C LYS A 49 -13.87 18.35 -22.64
N ALA A 50 -12.56 18.35 -22.51
CA ALA A 50 -11.67 19.23 -23.25
C ALA A 50 -10.25 18.68 -23.23
N ASP A 51 -9.43 19.17 -24.16
CA ASP A 51 -7.99 18.97 -24.18
C ASP A 51 -7.30 20.22 -23.64
N TYR A 52 -6.30 20.01 -22.78
CA TYR A 52 -5.51 21.09 -22.18
C TYR A 52 -4.08 21.03 -22.75
N ARG A 53 -3.58 22.16 -23.18
CA ARG A 53 -2.28 22.28 -23.81
C ARG A 53 -1.29 23.02 -22.91
N GLY A 54 -0.13 22.45 -22.68
CA GLY A 54 0.91 23.03 -21.85
C GLY A 54 2.32 22.70 -22.34
N LYS A 55 3.30 23.57 -22.04
CA LYS A 55 4.72 23.29 -22.32
C LYS A 55 5.31 22.26 -21.38
N ALA A 56 4.78 22.19 -20.16
CA ALA A 56 5.16 21.20 -19.14
C ALA A 56 3.92 20.61 -18.48
N VAL A 57 4.03 19.38 -17.99
CA VAL A 57 2.98 18.69 -17.21
C VAL A 57 3.63 18.09 -15.97
N ILE A 58 3.00 18.31 -14.82
CA ILE A 58 3.36 17.66 -13.56
C ILE A 58 2.34 16.56 -13.31
N LEU A 59 2.80 15.30 -13.20
CA LEU A 59 1.97 14.16 -12.83
C LEU A 59 1.94 14.03 -11.31
N ALA A 60 0.81 14.36 -10.71
CA ALA A 60 0.55 14.25 -9.27
C ALA A 60 -0.71 13.39 -9.04
N ALA A 61 -0.76 12.22 -9.70
CA ALA A 61 -1.94 11.36 -9.77
C ALA A 61 -2.14 10.47 -8.53
N GLY A 62 -1.29 10.58 -7.53
CA GLY A 62 -1.30 9.72 -6.35
C GLY A 62 -0.76 8.32 -6.64
N ALA A 63 -1.04 7.39 -5.75
CA ALA A 63 -0.66 6.00 -5.86
C ALA A 63 -1.84 5.09 -5.51
N VAL A 64 -1.84 3.90 -6.05
CA VAL A 64 -2.75 2.81 -5.67
C VAL A 64 -1.88 1.65 -5.19
N HIS A 65 -2.31 0.99 -4.12
CA HIS A 65 -1.64 -0.23 -3.68
C HIS A 65 -1.71 -1.31 -4.77
N ARG A 66 -0.66 -2.12 -4.83
CA ARG A 66 -0.64 -3.27 -5.74
C ARG A 66 -1.38 -4.42 -5.07
N LYS A 67 -2.34 -5.00 -5.77
CA LYS A 67 -2.99 -6.24 -5.36
C LYS A 67 -2.06 -7.44 -5.58
N LEU A 68 -2.31 -8.50 -4.84
CA LEU A 68 -1.65 -9.80 -5.05
C LEU A 68 -2.25 -10.52 -6.25
N GLU A 69 -3.52 -10.23 -6.57
CA GLU A 69 -4.30 -10.86 -7.65
C GLU A 69 -4.46 -12.37 -7.44
N VAL A 70 -4.65 -12.76 -6.19
CA VAL A 70 -4.85 -14.16 -5.79
C VAL A 70 -6.29 -14.42 -5.35
N PRO A 71 -6.81 -15.67 -5.49
CA PRO A 71 -8.12 -16.02 -4.97
C PRO A 71 -8.25 -15.70 -3.47
N GLY A 72 -9.40 -15.13 -3.08
CA GLY A 72 -9.70 -14.73 -1.71
C GLY A 72 -9.31 -13.30 -1.36
N GLU A 73 -8.45 -12.63 -2.16
CA GLU A 73 -8.01 -11.27 -1.87
C GLU A 73 -9.17 -10.26 -1.92
N GLU A 74 -9.99 -10.30 -2.97
CA GLU A 74 -11.11 -9.37 -3.11
C GLU A 74 -12.30 -9.77 -2.24
N GLU A 75 -12.57 -11.06 -2.10
CA GLU A 75 -13.67 -11.59 -1.31
C GLU A 75 -13.51 -11.29 0.19
N LEU A 76 -12.28 -11.28 0.69
CA LEU A 76 -11.95 -11.03 2.08
C LEU A 76 -11.41 -9.61 2.34
N ALA A 77 -11.51 -8.70 1.36
CA ALA A 77 -11.14 -7.30 1.53
C ALA A 77 -11.97 -6.64 2.65
N GLY A 78 -11.29 -6.05 3.65
CA GLY A 78 -11.92 -5.52 4.86
C GLY A 78 -12.36 -6.58 5.89
N MET A 79 -12.19 -7.87 5.56
CA MET A 79 -12.47 -9.00 6.45
C MET A 79 -11.18 -9.77 6.78
N GLY A 80 -10.11 -9.03 7.01
CA GLY A 80 -8.77 -9.56 7.29
C GLY A 80 -7.75 -9.28 6.20
N VAL A 81 -8.15 -8.98 4.96
CA VAL A 81 -7.26 -8.42 3.94
C VAL A 81 -7.29 -6.90 4.02
N SER A 82 -6.11 -6.30 4.20
CA SER A 82 -5.93 -4.84 4.28
C SER A 82 -4.72 -4.39 3.46
N TYR A 83 -4.75 -3.14 3.02
CA TYR A 83 -3.66 -2.48 2.31
C TYR A 83 -3.09 -1.29 3.08
N CYS A 84 -3.50 -1.13 4.34
CA CYS A 84 -3.10 -0.01 5.19
C CYS A 84 -2.92 -0.49 6.63
N ALA A 85 -1.71 -0.88 7.01
CA ALA A 85 -1.43 -1.33 8.37
C ALA A 85 -1.77 -0.28 9.44
N THR A 86 -1.51 0.99 9.17
CA THR A 86 -1.81 2.09 10.09
C THR A 86 -3.31 2.38 10.22
N CYS A 87 -4.12 2.03 9.19
CA CYS A 87 -5.57 2.20 9.25
C CYS A 87 -6.24 1.09 10.06
N ASP A 88 -5.83 -0.15 9.81
CA ASP A 88 -6.55 -1.34 10.23
C ASP A 88 -5.80 -2.15 11.31
N GLY A 89 -4.54 -1.81 11.62
CA GLY A 89 -3.68 -2.57 12.52
C GLY A 89 -4.28 -2.81 13.91
N ALA A 90 -5.08 -1.87 14.42
CA ALA A 90 -5.73 -2.01 15.70
C ALA A 90 -6.70 -3.21 15.80
N PHE A 91 -7.25 -3.68 14.65
CA PHE A 91 -8.11 -4.87 14.61
C PHE A 91 -7.33 -6.19 14.76
N PHE A 92 -6.01 -6.13 14.64
CA PHE A 92 -5.11 -7.29 14.69
C PHE A 92 -4.29 -7.37 15.97
N LYS A 93 -4.67 -6.60 17.00
CA LYS A 93 -4.03 -6.70 18.30
C LYS A 93 -4.08 -8.13 18.83
N ASP A 94 -2.92 -8.62 19.34
CA ASP A 94 -2.71 -9.98 19.87
C ASP A 94 -2.97 -11.12 18.86
N LYS A 95 -3.07 -10.81 17.55
CA LYS A 95 -3.30 -11.75 16.47
C LYS A 95 -2.02 -12.06 15.68
N THR A 96 -2.11 -13.06 14.82
CA THR A 96 -1.07 -13.46 13.89
C THR A 96 -1.39 -12.90 12.50
N VAL A 97 -0.49 -12.15 11.90
CA VAL A 97 -0.72 -11.51 10.60
C VAL A 97 0.41 -11.79 9.61
N ALA A 98 0.10 -11.71 8.34
CA ALA A 98 1.06 -11.77 7.26
C ALA A 98 1.17 -10.41 6.56
N VAL A 99 2.38 -9.96 6.28
CA VAL A 99 2.67 -8.79 5.44
C VAL A 99 3.38 -9.28 4.18
N VAL A 100 2.86 -8.93 3.01
CA VAL A 100 3.40 -9.42 1.74
C VAL A 100 4.15 -8.32 1.02
N GLY A 101 5.45 -8.48 0.88
CA GLY A 101 6.32 -7.52 0.21
C GLY A 101 7.76 -7.59 0.70
N GLY A 102 8.59 -6.67 0.20
CA GLY A 102 10.01 -6.61 0.59
C GLY A 102 10.62 -5.23 0.29
N GLY A 103 9.77 -4.22 0.04
CA GLY A 103 10.17 -2.82 -0.07
C GLY A 103 9.91 -2.07 1.23
N ASP A 104 10.20 -0.77 1.24
CA ASP A 104 10.09 0.09 2.41
C ASP A 104 8.73 -0.03 3.10
N VAL A 105 7.63 0.12 2.34
CA VAL A 105 6.27 0.06 2.89
C VAL A 105 5.99 -1.26 3.61
N ALA A 106 6.35 -2.40 3.02
CA ALA A 106 6.10 -3.70 3.65
C ALA A 106 6.89 -3.89 4.94
N VAL A 107 8.13 -3.38 4.99
CA VAL A 107 8.96 -3.45 6.20
C VAL A 107 8.45 -2.50 7.27
N GLU A 108 8.05 -1.27 6.91
CA GLU A 108 7.43 -0.31 7.83
C GLU A 108 6.11 -0.84 8.40
N ASP A 109 5.26 -1.43 7.55
CA ASP A 109 4.00 -2.04 7.97
C ASP A 109 4.22 -3.25 8.92
N ALA A 110 5.22 -4.09 8.61
CA ALA A 110 5.59 -5.21 9.50
C ALA A 110 6.07 -4.71 10.87
N ILE A 111 6.93 -3.69 10.91
CA ILE A 111 7.41 -3.06 12.15
C ILE A 111 6.24 -2.41 12.91
N PHE A 112 5.33 -1.75 12.21
CA PHE A 112 4.17 -1.11 12.82
C PHE A 112 3.27 -2.15 13.49
N LEU A 113 2.91 -3.21 12.77
CA LEU A 113 2.04 -4.28 13.27
C LEU A 113 2.69 -5.09 14.40
N ALA A 114 4.00 -5.28 14.36
CA ALA A 114 4.72 -6.03 15.39
C ALA A 114 4.63 -5.42 16.81
N ARG A 115 4.23 -4.17 16.93
CA ARG A 115 4.04 -3.50 18.23
C ARG A 115 2.86 -4.03 19.00
N ASP A 116 1.81 -4.45 18.29
CA ASP A 116 0.54 -4.86 18.92
C ASP A 116 0.10 -6.28 18.52
N CYS A 117 0.63 -6.84 17.43
CA CYS A 117 0.35 -8.19 16.99
C CYS A 117 1.17 -9.23 17.77
N LYS A 118 0.60 -10.42 17.94
CA LYS A 118 1.30 -11.56 18.53
C LYS A 118 2.47 -12.04 17.68
N GLN A 119 2.25 -12.14 16.37
CA GLN A 119 3.22 -12.59 15.39
C GLN A 119 2.99 -11.89 14.05
N VAL A 120 4.06 -11.50 13.37
CA VAL A 120 4.05 -10.95 12.03
C VAL A 120 4.93 -11.82 11.12
N TYR A 121 4.37 -12.32 10.04
CA TYR A 121 5.11 -13.00 8.99
C TYR A 121 5.34 -12.05 7.83
N LEU A 122 6.59 -11.66 7.58
CA LEU A 122 6.97 -10.87 6.41
C LEU A 122 7.33 -11.81 5.25
N ILE A 123 6.42 -11.94 4.29
CA ILE A 123 6.54 -12.88 3.16
C ILE A 123 7.17 -12.17 1.98
N HIS A 124 8.30 -12.68 1.50
CA HIS A 124 8.97 -12.12 0.36
C HIS A 124 9.42 -13.17 -0.66
N ARG A 125 9.17 -12.89 -1.94
CA ARG A 125 9.48 -13.79 -3.07
C ARG A 125 10.96 -13.95 -3.40
N ARG A 126 11.85 -13.24 -2.72
CA ARG A 126 13.30 -13.28 -2.86
C ARG A 126 13.96 -13.60 -1.52
N ASP A 127 15.26 -13.82 -1.54
CA ASP A 127 16.07 -14.13 -0.37
C ASP A 127 16.61 -12.89 0.38
N GLN A 128 16.25 -11.68 -0.09
CA GLN A 128 16.67 -10.42 0.55
C GLN A 128 15.65 -9.30 0.29
N LEU A 129 15.50 -8.42 1.27
CA LEU A 129 14.65 -7.22 1.16
C LEU A 129 15.28 -6.18 0.23
N ARG A 130 14.41 -5.34 -0.33
CA ARG A 130 14.80 -4.16 -1.12
C ARG A 130 14.61 -2.86 -0.35
N ALA A 131 14.10 -2.96 0.87
CA ALA A 131 13.91 -1.83 1.76
C ALA A 131 15.25 -1.17 2.10
N ALA A 132 15.20 0.11 2.45
CA ALA A 132 16.37 0.85 2.92
C ALA A 132 17.01 0.16 4.12
N GLN A 133 18.36 0.22 4.21
CA GLN A 133 19.11 -0.51 5.25
C GLN A 133 18.64 -0.13 6.67
N VAL A 134 18.32 1.12 6.91
CA VAL A 134 17.83 1.60 8.20
C VAL A 134 16.52 0.89 8.64
N LEU A 135 15.65 0.56 7.71
CA LEU A 135 14.42 -0.19 7.98
C LEU A 135 14.71 -1.66 8.24
N GLN A 136 15.64 -2.25 7.46
CA GLN A 136 16.08 -3.62 7.69
C GLN A 136 16.75 -3.79 9.04
N ASP A 137 17.50 -2.80 9.51
CA ASP A 137 18.14 -2.83 10.82
C ASP A 137 17.08 -2.67 11.93
N ALA A 138 16.12 -1.75 11.79
CA ALA A 138 15.02 -1.59 12.73
C ALA A 138 14.14 -2.84 12.86
N LEU A 139 13.97 -3.60 11.78
CA LEU A 139 13.20 -4.85 11.78
C LEU A 139 13.81 -5.90 12.74
N LYS A 140 15.14 -5.91 12.91
CA LYS A 140 15.87 -6.86 13.77
C LYS A 140 15.56 -6.67 15.26
N ASP A 141 15.04 -5.51 15.65
CA ASP A 141 14.68 -5.21 17.04
C ASP A 141 13.38 -5.92 17.48
N PHE A 142 12.65 -6.48 16.50
CA PHE A 142 11.36 -7.15 16.73
C PHE A 142 11.50 -8.67 16.64
N HIS A 143 11.44 -9.34 17.78
CA HIS A 143 11.55 -10.82 17.87
C HIS A 143 10.28 -11.56 17.46
N ASN A 144 9.15 -10.86 17.29
CA ASN A 144 7.89 -11.37 16.79
C ASN A 144 7.67 -11.13 15.28
N ILE A 145 8.70 -10.74 14.55
CA ILE A 145 8.69 -10.72 13.08
C ILE A 145 9.48 -11.91 12.56
N THR A 146 8.87 -12.69 11.69
CA THR A 146 9.53 -13.81 10.99
C THR A 146 9.49 -13.55 9.49
N CYS A 147 10.66 -13.46 8.86
CA CYS A 147 10.75 -13.36 7.41
C CYS A 147 10.63 -14.74 6.77
N ILE A 148 9.70 -14.87 5.83
CA ILE A 148 9.52 -16.06 5.00
C ILE A 148 10.04 -15.73 3.60
N TRP A 149 11.21 -16.26 3.28
CA TRP A 149 11.94 -15.97 2.06
C TRP A 149 11.55 -16.90 0.91
N ASP A 150 11.86 -16.45 -0.32
CA ASP A 150 11.64 -17.24 -1.54
C ASP A 150 10.21 -17.77 -1.66
N THR A 151 9.23 -16.99 -1.21
CA THR A 151 7.86 -17.46 -1.04
C THR A 151 6.86 -16.45 -1.59
N THR A 152 5.84 -16.95 -2.28
CA THR A 152 4.68 -16.19 -2.75
C THR A 152 3.41 -16.66 -2.04
N VAL A 153 2.41 -15.76 -1.97
CA VAL A 153 1.05 -16.12 -1.57
C VAL A 153 0.30 -16.54 -2.84
N GLU A 154 -0.35 -17.70 -2.81
CA GLU A 154 -1.12 -18.23 -3.93
C GLU A 154 -2.63 -18.14 -3.69
N LYS A 155 -3.04 -18.10 -2.43
CA LYS A 155 -4.46 -18.02 -2.05
C LYS A 155 -4.60 -17.47 -0.64
N ILE A 156 -5.69 -16.73 -0.40
CA ILE A 156 -6.13 -16.30 0.92
C ILE A 156 -7.47 -16.99 1.20
N GLY A 157 -7.66 -17.54 2.39
CA GLY A 157 -8.86 -18.30 2.71
C GLY A 157 -9.40 -18.04 4.11
N GLY A 158 -10.68 -18.37 4.24
CA GLY A 158 -11.48 -18.23 5.45
C GLY A 158 -12.96 -18.20 5.11
N GLU A 159 -13.83 -18.37 6.08
CA GLU A 159 -15.29 -18.36 5.85
C GLU A 159 -15.88 -16.95 5.91
N GLN A 160 -15.70 -16.23 7.00
CA GLN A 160 -16.20 -14.87 7.21
C GLN A 160 -15.08 -13.83 7.30
N GLN A 161 -13.87 -14.27 7.59
CA GLN A 161 -12.67 -13.47 7.70
C GLN A 161 -11.47 -14.33 7.30
N VAL A 162 -10.31 -13.70 7.12
CA VAL A 162 -9.06 -14.43 6.88
C VAL A 162 -8.77 -15.37 8.04
N GLN A 163 -8.44 -16.62 7.71
CA GLN A 163 -8.06 -17.67 8.67
C GLN A 163 -6.73 -18.33 8.28
N TRP A 164 -6.39 -18.31 7.00
CA TRP A 164 -5.17 -18.92 6.48
C TRP A 164 -4.78 -18.35 5.13
N ILE A 165 -3.53 -18.58 4.76
CA ILE A 165 -2.99 -18.34 3.43
C ILE A 165 -2.30 -19.59 2.90
N THR A 166 -2.36 -19.81 1.58
CA THR A 166 -1.51 -20.81 0.90
C THR A 166 -0.26 -20.12 0.42
N LEU A 167 0.86 -20.65 0.81
CA LEU A 167 2.20 -20.18 0.45
C LEU A 167 2.85 -21.17 -0.52
N LYS A 168 3.66 -20.63 -1.44
CA LYS A 168 4.43 -21.44 -2.40
C LYS A 168 5.89 -21.01 -2.40
N GLN A 169 6.76 -21.97 -2.17
CA GLN A 169 8.19 -21.80 -2.30
C GLN A 169 8.58 -21.62 -3.77
N THR A 170 9.26 -20.51 -4.09
CA THR A 170 9.61 -20.20 -5.48
C THR A 170 10.69 -21.10 -6.06
N LYS A 171 11.53 -21.71 -5.21
CA LYS A 171 12.64 -22.60 -5.63
C LYS A 171 12.24 -24.06 -5.76
N THR A 172 11.38 -24.55 -4.87
CA THR A 172 10.98 -25.97 -4.83
C THR A 172 9.58 -26.21 -5.39
N ALA A 173 8.79 -25.14 -5.57
CA ALA A 173 7.37 -25.19 -5.90
C ALA A 173 6.50 -25.92 -4.84
N GLU A 174 7.03 -26.18 -3.65
CA GLU A 174 6.28 -26.75 -2.54
C GLU A 174 5.24 -25.75 -2.03
N GLU A 175 4.04 -26.25 -1.81
CA GLU A 175 2.92 -25.46 -1.27
C GLU A 175 2.58 -25.94 0.14
N TYR A 176 2.28 -24.97 1.01
CA TYR A 176 1.85 -25.24 2.38
C TYR A 176 0.92 -24.14 2.87
N GLN A 177 0.14 -24.45 3.89
CA GLN A 177 -0.78 -23.52 4.51
C GLN A 177 -0.14 -22.90 5.76
N LEU A 178 -0.41 -21.61 5.95
CA LEU A 178 -0.06 -20.86 7.15
C LEU A 178 -1.31 -20.22 7.73
N ASP A 179 -1.60 -20.49 8.99
CA ASP A 179 -2.73 -19.91 9.69
C ASP A 179 -2.40 -18.46 10.10
N VAL A 180 -3.26 -17.53 9.70
CA VAL A 180 -3.14 -16.10 9.99
C VAL A 180 -4.53 -15.48 10.12
N ASP A 181 -4.63 -14.43 10.92
CA ASP A 181 -5.87 -13.67 11.16
C ASP A 181 -6.02 -12.49 10.19
N GLY A 182 -4.96 -12.14 9.46
CA GLY A 182 -4.96 -11.05 8.50
C GLY A 182 -3.76 -11.03 7.56
N VAL A 183 -3.94 -10.35 6.42
CA VAL A 183 -2.95 -10.20 5.34
C VAL A 183 -2.94 -8.74 4.85
#